data_d7b2f7fd80aebee0f14cfbb4061d2adf
#
_entry.id   d7b2f7fd80aebee0f14cfbb4061d2adf
#
_cell.length_a   1.000
_cell.length_b   1.000
_cell.length_c   1.000
_cell.angle_alpha   90.00
_cell.angle_beta   90.00
_cell.angle_gamma   90.00
#
_symmetry.space_group_name_H-M   'P 1'
#
loop_
_entity.id
_entity.type
_entity.pdbx_description
1 polymer ?
#
loop_
_entity_poly.entity_id
_entity_poly.type
_entity_poly.pdbx_seq_one_letter_code
_entity_poly.pdbx_strand_id
1 'polypeptide(L)'
;MKVIIAKDSNKVGMKVAEEIINLLKVKKDAVLGLATGGTVEAVYPHLIKSYNKKEIDFKKVKTINLDEYKGLDGKNEQSYRYFMDKNLFEHVNIEKKNTFVPKGIGDKEKNLKEFNDKINKNPRDLQLLGVGANGHIAFNEPNDFLHLDALCVRLDKKTIKSNSRYFKSEKQVPKEAFSMGMGGILKAKKIVIAAIGKNKASAIKELLSHDKITTKCPVTFLKLHNNVTVIIDEEIAKAIGYKSSKK
;
A
#
# COMPACT_ATOMS: atom_id res chain seq x y z
N MET A 1 17.05 2.74 -6.58
CA MET A 1 16.08 3.09 -5.53
C MET A 1 16.56 4.33 -4.78
N LYS A 2 15.63 5.24 -4.42
CA LYS A 2 15.90 6.38 -3.52
C LYS A 2 15.47 5.99 -2.11
N VAL A 3 16.31 6.24 -1.10
CA VAL A 3 15.98 5.98 0.31
C VAL A 3 15.88 7.31 1.06
N ILE A 4 14.80 7.48 1.81
CA ILE A 4 14.55 8.64 2.68
C ILE A 4 14.38 8.13 4.10
N ILE A 5 15.17 8.67 5.02
CA ILE A 5 15.06 8.40 6.46
C ILE A 5 14.29 9.56 7.09
N ALA A 6 13.27 9.26 7.86
CA ALA A 6 12.48 10.21 8.59
C ALA A 6 12.52 9.91 10.09
N LYS A 7 12.41 10.95 10.92
CA LYS A 7 12.61 10.85 12.37
C LYS A 7 11.66 9.87 13.06
N ASP A 8 10.38 9.87 12.65
CA ASP A 8 9.28 9.15 13.30
C ASP A 8 8.17 8.82 12.30
N SER A 9 7.13 8.12 12.75
CA SER A 9 5.98 7.71 11.94
C SER A 9 5.27 8.89 11.27
N ASN A 10 5.07 10.00 11.98
CA ASN A 10 4.42 11.19 11.42
C ASN A 10 5.27 11.80 10.30
N LYS A 11 6.59 11.85 10.48
CA LYS A 11 7.52 12.33 9.44
C LYS A 11 7.62 11.38 8.25
N VAL A 12 7.51 10.07 8.47
CA VAL A 12 7.37 9.09 7.36
C VAL A 12 6.10 9.40 6.58
N GLY A 13 4.95 9.52 7.27
CA GLY A 13 3.67 9.87 6.64
C GLY A 13 3.73 11.17 5.84
N MET A 14 4.36 12.20 6.40
CA MET A 14 4.59 13.49 5.73
C MET A 14 5.41 13.33 4.45
N LYS A 15 6.52 12.58 4.49
CA LYS A 15 7.38 12.35 3.32
C LYS A 15 6.68 11.55 2.22
N VAL A 16 5.87 10.58 2.58
CA VAL A 16 5.01 9.85 1.62
C VAL A 16 3.99 10.80 1.00
N ALA A 17 3.31 11.60 1.82
CA ALA A 17 2.34 12.58 1.33
C ALA A 17 2.97 13.60 0.38
N GLU A 18 4.20 14.08 0.65
CA GLU A 18 4.96 14.97 -0.24
C GLU A 18 5.12 14.37 -1.65
N GLU A 19 5.40 13.07 -1.77
CA GLU A 19 5.52 12.38 -3.07
C GLU A 19 4.20 12.38 -3.85
N ILE A 20 3.07 12.19 -3.15
CA ILE A 20 1.73 12.25 -3.76
C ILE A 20 1.34 13.70 -4.09
N ILE A 21 1.55 14.65 -3.17
CA ILE A 21 1.25 16.07 -3.36
C ILE A 21 2.00 16.62 -4.58
N ASN A 22 3.30 16.31 -4.70
CA ASN A 22 4.11 16.76 -5.83
C ASN A 22 3.59 16.19 -7.16
N LEU A 23 3.13 14.95 -7.18
CA LEU A 23 2.49 14.37 -8.35
C LEU A 23 1.19 15.10 -8.70
N LEU A 24 0.31 15.35 -7.71
CA LEU A 24 -1.00 15.98 -7.94
C LEU A 24 -0.88 17.46 -8.36
N LYS A 25 0.19 18.15 -7.97
CA LYS A 25 0.47 19.51 -8.43
C LYS A 25 0.73 19.57 -9.94
N VAL A 26 1.37 18.55 -10.51
CA VAL A 26 1.73 18.50 -11.93
C VAL A 26 0.76 17.67 -12.78
N LYS A 27 0.02 16.73 -12.17
CA LYS A 27 -0.93 15.87 -12.85
C LYS A 27 -2.23 15.76 -12.05
N LYS A 28 -3.22 16.60 -12.38
CA LYS A 28 -4.49 16.70 -11.66
C LYS A 28 -5.43 15.49 -11.86
N ASP A 29 -5.23 14.70 -12.91
CA ASP A 29 -5.98 13.48 -13.25
C ASP A 29 -5.18 12.20 -12.96
N ALA A 30 -4.24 12.27 -12.02
CA ALA A 30 -3.38 11.15 -11.68
C ALA A 30 -4.18 9.93 -11.20
N VAL A 31 -3.66 8.76 -11.51
CA VAL A 31 -4.14 7.47 -10.98
C VAL A 31 -3.23 7.04 -9.83
N LEU A 32 -3.77 6.99 -8.63
CA LEU A 32 -3.05 6.60 -7.42
C LEU A 32 -3.39 5.17 -7.02
N GLY A 33 -2.38 4.35 -6.83
CA GLY A 33 -2.50 3.10 -6.09
C GLY A 33 -2.39 3.39 -4.59
N LEU A 34 -3.41 3.04 -3.82
CA LEU A 34 -3.46 3.33 -2.39
C LEU A 34 -3.42 2.03 -1.57
N ALA A 35 -3.02 2.15 -0.32
CA ALA A 35 -2.89 1.08 0.64
C ALA A 35 -3.68 1.41 1.92
N THR A 36 -3.90 0.40 2.77
CA THR A 36 -4.49 0.53 4.10
C THR A 36 -3.53 0.08 5.19
N GLY A 37 -3.91 0.23 6.44
CA GLY A 37 -3.14 -0.22 7.61
C GLY A 37 -2.26 0.86 8.24
N GLY A 38 -1.74 0.55 9.43
CA GLY A 38 -1.17 1.52 10.36
C GLY A 38 0.00 2.38 9.83
N THR A 39 0.80 1.87 8.89
CA THR A 39 1.88 2.68 8.29
C THR A 39 1.33 3.82 7.45
N VAL A 40 0.25 3.58 6.70
CA VAL A 40 -0.32 4.59 5.79
C VAL A 40 -1.37 5.47 6.44
N GLU A 41 -1.88 5.11 7.62
CA GLU A 41 -2.72 5.99 8.44
C GLU A 41 -2.07 7.35 8.67
N ALA A 42 -0.75 7.39 8.85
CA ALA A 42 -0.01 8.63 9.01
C ALA A 42 0.10 9.48 7.74
N VAL A 43 -0.27 8.94 6.56
CA VAL A 43 -0.16 9.65 5.26
C VAL A 43 -1.37 10.51 5.00
N TYR A 44 -2.56 9.97 5.19
CA TYR A 44 -3.82 10.59 4.76
C TYR A 44 -4.12 11.93 5.43
N PRO A 45 -3.85 12.15 6.73
CA PRO A 45 -4.01 13.47 7.35
C PRO A 45 -3.20 14.60 6.68
N HIS A 46 -2.00 14.27 6.16
CA HIS A 46 -1.18 15.25 5.46
C HIS A 46 -1.76 15.58 4.07
N LEU A 47 -2.37 14.61 3.37
CA LEU A 47 -3.06 14.85 2.10
C LEU A 47 -4.32 15.71 2.32
N ILE A 48 -5.11 15.41 3.34
CA ILE A 48 -6.30 16.18 3.71
C ILE A 48 -5.90 17.61 4.08
N LYS A 49 -4.84 17.79 4.85
CA LYS A 49 -4.32 19.13 5.20
C LYS A 49 -3.93 19.92 3.96
N SER A 50 -3.26 19.28 2.98
CA SER A 50 -2.86 19.97 1.74
C SER A 50 -4.07 20.29 0.86
N TYR A 51 -5.07 19.41 0.81
CA TYR A 51 -6.35 19.67 0.15
C TYR A 51 -7.08 20.86 0.79
N ASN A 52 -7.20 20.90 2.12
CA ASN A 52 -7.85 22.00 2.85
C ASN A 52 -7.16 23.36 2.63
N LYS A 53 -5.83 23.33 2.39
CA LYS A 53 -5.06 24.51 2.01
C LYS A 53 -5.17 24.88 0.52
N LYS A 54 -5.96 24.12 -0.26
CA LYS A 54 -6.12 24.30 -1.72
C LYS A 54 -4.82 24.12 -2.52
N GLU A 55 -3.83 23.40 -1.97
CA GLU A 55 -2.58 23.09 -2.65
C GLU A 55 -2.74 21.98 -3.69
N ILE A 56 -3.71 21.08 -3.49
CA ILE A 56 -4.06 19.94 -4.36
C ILE A 56 -5.57 19.79 -4.47
N ASP A 57 -6.01 19.11 -5.53
CA ASP A 57 -7.42 18.85 -5.83
C ASP A 57 -7.59 17.36 -6.21
N PHE A 58 -8.62 16.70 -5.68
CA PHE A 58 -8.90 15.29 -5.94
C PHE A 58 -10.03 15.04 -6.94
N LYS A 59 -10.69 16.07 -7.45
CA LYS A 59 -11.90 15.95 -8.29
C LYS A 59 -11.70 15.04 -9.51
N LYS A 60 -10.53 15.10 -10.15
CA LYS A 60 -10.19 14.28 -11.34
C LYS A 60 -9.31 13.08 -11.01
N VAL A 61 -8.83 12.95 -9.77
CA VAL A 61 -7.97 11.85 -9.33
C VAL A 61 -8.76 10.54 -9.37
N LYS A 62 -8.09 9.46 -9.79
CA LYS A 62 -8.60 8.10 -9.68
C LYS A 62 -7.77 7.34 -8.66
N THR A 63 -8.40 6.43 -7.91
CA THR A 63 -7.68 5.58 -6.96
C THR A 63 -7.99 4.11 -7.17
N ILE A 64 -6.98 3.25 -6.95
CA ILE A 64 -7.12 1.80 -6.93
C ILE A 64 -6.40 1.29 -5.69
N ASN A 65 -7.13 0.67 -4.76
CA ASN A 65 -6.54 0.05 -3.59
C ASN A 65 -5.95 -1.33 -3.91
N LEU A 66 -4.99 -1.75 -3.09
CA LEU A 66 -4.24 -2.98 -3.26
C LEU A 66 -5.05 -4.25 -2.97
N ASP A 67 -6.01 -4.16 -2.06
CA ASP A 67 -6.62 -5.34 -1.46
C ASP A 67 -7.95 -5.04 -0.76
N GLU A 68 -8.66 -6.10 -0.39
CA GLU A 68 -9.83 -6.10 0.50
C GLU A 68 -10.03 -7.49 1.09
N TYR A 69 -10.50 -7.57 2.32
CA TYR A 69 -10.89 -8.83 2.94
C TYR A 69 -12.09 -9.48 2.21
N LYS A 70 -11.97 -10.78 1.90
CA LYS A 70 -13.11 -11.55 1.39
C LYS A 70 -14.09 -11.83 2.53
N GLY A 71 -15.36 -11.57 2.26
CA GLY A 71 -16.47 -11.77 3.19
C GLY A 71 -16.89 -10.48 3.91
N LEU A 72 -16.18 -9.38 3.79
CA LEU A 72 -16.60 -8.10 4.34
C LEU A 72 -17.30 -7.22 3.28
N ASP A 73 -18.47 -6.70 3.66
CA ASP A 73 -19.14 -5.64 2.90
C ASP A 73 -18.38 -4.32 3.11
N GLY A 74 -18.37 -3.46 2.10
CA GLY A 74 -17.72 -2.14 2.18
C GLY A 74 -18.29 -1.19 3.25
N LYS A 75 -19.42 -1.52 3.86
CA LYS A 75 -20.00 -0.81 5.02
C LYS A 75 -19.49 -1.35 6.36
N ASN A 76 -18.86 -2.52 6.36
CA ASN A 76 -18.28 -3.10 7.57
C ASN A 76 -17.09 -2.24 8.02
N GLU A 77 -17.05 -1.88 9.30
CA GLU A 77 -16.00 -1.01 9.88
C GLU A 77 -14.57 -1.57 9.71
N GLN A 78 -14.44 -2.87 9.47
CA GLN A 78 -13.15 -3.55 9.28
C GLN A 78 -12.81 -3.74 7.79
N SER A 79 -13.68 -3.35 6.85
CA SER A 79 -13.36 -3.40 5.44
C SER A 79 -12.38 -2.28 5.05
N TYR A 80 -11.55 -2.54 4.05
CA TYR A 80 -10.64 -1.52 3.55
C TYR A 80 -11.37 -0.42 2.77
N ARG A 81 -12.56 -0.72 2.21
CA ARG A 81 -13.43 0.31 1.65
C ARG A 81 -13.85 1.31 2.72
N TYR A 82 -14.35 0.82 3.87
CA TYR A 82 -14.73 1.69 4.99
C TYR A 82 -13.52 2.49 5.53
N PHE A 83 -12.38 1.81 5.68
CA PHE A 83 -11.14 2.47 6.08
C PHE A 83 -10.80 3.65 5.15
N MET A 84 -10.87 3.47 3.84
CA MET A 84 -10.54 4.51 2.88
C MET A 84 -11.57 5.63 2.87
N ASP A 85 -12.86 5.32 2.99
CA ASP A 85 -13.91 6.32 3.12
C ASP A 85 -13.65 7.20 4.35
N LYS A 86 -13.37 6.61 5.52
CA LYS A 86 -13.17 7.32 6.78
C LYS A 86 -11.84 8.07 6.87
N ASN A 87 -10.78 7.58 6.26
CA ASN A 87 -9.45 8.19 6.43
C ASN A 87 -9.06 9.15 5.29
N LEU A 88 -9.75 9.09 4.13
CA LEU A 88 -9.42 9.97 3.02
C LEU A 88 -10.64 10.43 2.23
N PHE A 89 -11.48 9.51 1.70
CA PHE A 89 -12.41 9.84 0.62
C PHE A 89 -13.52 10.79 1.07
N GLU A 90 -13.99 10.70 2.31
CA GLU A 90 -15.02 11.60 2.87
C GLU A 90 -14.47 13.01 3.21
N HIS A 91 -13.14 13.19 3.20
CA HIS A 91 -12.47 14.44 3.60
C HIS A 91 -11.95 15.27 2.43
N VAL A 92 -12.07 14.75 1.20
CA VAL A 92 -11.59 15.42 -0.02
C VAL A 92 -12.67 15.37 -1.11
N ASN A 93 -12.52 16.17 -2.17
CA ASN A 93 -13.52 16.26 -3.24
C ASN A 93 -13.38 15.14 -4.31
N ILE A 94 -12.88 13.96 -3.96
CA ILE A 94 -12.82 12.85 -4.90
C ILE A 94 -14.22 12.32 -5.21
N GLU A 95 -14.53 12.09 -6.49
CA GLU A 95 -15.79 11.47 -6.87
C GLU A 95 -15.75 9.97 -6.56
N LYS A 96 -16.79 9.45 -5.87
CA LYS A 96 -16.86 8.04 -5.47
C LYS A 96 -16.66 7.06 -6.64
N LYS A 97 -17.17 7.39 -7.83
CA LYS A 97 -16.98 6.58 -9.06
C LYS A 97 -15.52 6.46 -9.51
N ASN A 98 -14.65 7.37 -9.06
CA ASN A 98 -13.22 7.40 -9.33
C ASN A 98 -12.41 6.62 -8.29
N THR A 99 -13.06 6.07 -7.25
CA THR A 99 -12.40 5.28 -6.21
C THR A 99 -12.71 3.80 -6.41
N PHE A 100 -11.69 2.97 -6.47
CA PHE A 100 -11.86 1.52 -6.55
C PHE A 100 -11.14 0.84 -5.37
N VAL A 101 -11.91 0.09 -4.59
CA VAL A 101 -11.44 -0.89 -3.63
C VAL A 101 -12.06 -2.21 -4.05
N PRO A 102 -11.33 -3.33 -4.10
CA PRO A 102 -11.91 -4.62 -4.47
C PRO A 102 -13.15 -4.94 -3.63
N LYS A 103 -14.13 -5.62 -4.20
CA LYS A 103 -15.33 -6.01 -3.46
C LYS A 103 -15.02 -7.24 -2.61
N GLY A 104 -15.27 -7.16 -1.30
CA GLY A 104 -15.10 -8.30 -0.39
C GLY A 104 -16.19 -9.36 -0.51
N ILE A 105 -17.38 -8.99 -1.00
CA ILE A 105 -18.55 -9.87 -1.14
C ILE A 105 -18.89 -10.11 -2.60
N GLY A 106 -19.72 -11.14 -2.85
CA GLY A 106 -20.18 -11.49 -4.21
C GLY A 106 -19.37 -12.62 -4.83
N ASP A 107 -19.53 -12.80 -6.14
CA ASP A 107 -18.87 -13.86 -6.88
C ASP A 107 -17.36 -13.59 -7.01
N LYS A 108 -16.55 -14.56 -6.64
CA LYS A 108 -15.09 -14.48 -6.58
C LYS A 108 -14.49 -14.18 -7.95
N GLU A 109 -14.91 -14.91 -8.98
CA GLU A 109 -14.30 -14.80 -10.32
C GLU A 109 -14.67 -13.47 -10.98
N LYS A 110 -15.92 -13.00 -10.79
CA LYS A 110 -16.34 -11.68 -11.24
C LYS A 110 -15.55 -10.57 -10.55
N ASN A 111 -15.35 -10.69 -9.24
CA ASN A 111 -14.57 -9.70 -8.49
C ASN A 111 -13.11 -9.66 -8.94
N LEU A 112 -12.47 -10.80 -9.16
CA LEU A 112 -11.11 -10.88 -9.68
C LEU A 112 -10.99 -10.31 -11.09
N LYS A 113 -11.98 -10.63 -11.97
CA LYS A 113 -12.03 -10.08 -13.31
C LYS A 113 -12.17 -8.56 -13.29
N GLU A 114 -13.12 -8.02 -12.50
CA GLU A 114 -13.30 -6.57 -12.34
C GLU A 114 -12.02 -5.91 -11.82
N PHE A 115 -11.34 -6.52 -10.84
CA PHE A 115 -10.11 -6.00 -10.28
C PHE A 115 -8.99 -5.95 -11.31
N ASN A 116 -8.75 -7.03 -12.06
CA ASN A 116 -7.76 -7.07 -13.13
C ASN A 116 -8.08 -6.05 -14.24
N ASP A 117 -9.36 -5.92 -14.63
CA ASP A 117 -9.80 -4.92 -15.59
C ASP A 117 -9.48 -3.49 -15.12
N LYS A 118 -9.72 -3.19 -13.83
CA LYS A 118 -9.39 -1.89 -13.24
C LYS A 118 -7.89 -1.62 -13.25
N ILE A 119 -7.08 -2.61 -12.84
CA ILE A 119 -5.63 -2.52 -12.83
C ILE A 119 -5.08 -2.23 -14.24
N ASN A 120 -5.56 -2.98 -15.23
CA ASN A 120 -5.04 -2.92 -16.61
C ASN A 120 -5.51 -1.65 -17.35
N LYS A 121 -6.76 -1.21 -17.15
CA LYS A 121 -7.32 -0.01 -17.80
C LYS A 121 -6.85 1.31 -17.18
N ASN A 122 -6.28 1.27 -15.98
CA ASN A 122 -5.85 2.47 -15.26
C ASN A 122 -4.40 2.30 -14.75
N PRO A 123 -3.38 2.48 -15.60
CA PRO A 123 -1.99 2.47 -15.17
C PRO A 123 -1.76 3.50 -14.06
N ARG A 124 -1.25 3.05 -12.90
CA ARG A 124 -1.01 3.96 -11.77
C ARG A 124 0.19 4.86 -12.04
N ASP A 125 0.01 6.15 -11.82
CA ASP A 125 1.11 7.11 -11.86
C ASP A 125 2.01 6.96 -10.63
N LEU A 126 1.40 6.61 -9.46
CA LEU A 126 2.10 6.29 -8.24
C LEU A 126 1.37 5.16 -7.49
N GLN A 127 2.13 4.15 -7.03
CA GLN A 127 1.65 3.10 -6.14
C GLN A 127 2.26 3.29 -4.75
N LEU A 128 1.40 3.52 -3.76
CA LEU A 128 1.78 3.50 -2.35
C LEU A 128 1.76 2.06 -1.83
N LEU A 129 2.79 1.66 -1.11
CA LEU A 129 2.92 0.35 -0.47
C LEU A 129 3.30 0.52 1.01
N GLY A 130 2.72 -0.35 1.84
CA GLY A 130 3.34 -0.76 3.10
C GLY A 130 4.14 -2.05 2.90
N VAL A 131 4.77 -2.55 3.97
CA VAL A 131 5.46 -3.84 3.97
C VAL A 131 5.15 -4.62 5.24
N GLY A 132 4.92 -5.92 5.11
CA GLY A 132 4.79 -6.84 6.24
C GLY A 132 6.12 -7.14 6.90
N ALA A 133 6.11 -7.66 8.14
CA ALA A 133 7.33 -8.05 8.85
C ALA A 133 8.10 -9.19 8.15
N ASN A 134 7.39 -10.03 7.39
CA ASN A 134 7.92 -11.12 6.58
C ASN A 134 8.26 -10.70 5.13
N GLY A 135 8.15 -9.41 4.81
CA GLY A 135 8.44 -8.88 3.49
C GLY A 135 7.30 -8.92 2.48
N HIS A 136 6.07 -9.30 2.89
CA HIS A 136 4.92 -9.21 1.98
C HIS A 136 4.59 -7.77 1.60
N ILE A 137 4.09 -7.56 0.40
CA ILE A 137 3.49 -6.31 -0.09
C ILE A 137 2.10 -6.62 -0.65
N ALA A 138 1.08 -5.82 -0.28
CA ALA A 138 -0.32 -6.22 -0.32
C ALA A 138 -0.46 -7.58 0.40
N PHE A 139 -1.27 -8.53 -0.10
CA PHE A 139 -1.26 -9.89 0.43
C PHE A 139 -0.46 -10.87 -0.44
N ASN A 140 0.62 -10.39 -1.10
CA ASN A 140 1.60 -11.29 -1.70
C ASN A 140 2.54 -11.80 -0.61
N GLU A 141 2.14 -12.88 0.06
CA GLU A 141 2.88 -13.51 1.16
C GLU A 141 4.09 -14.32 0.64
N PRO A 142 5.14 -14.55 1.46
CA PRO A 142 6.22 -15.48 1.13
C PRO A 142 5.70 -16.84 0.68
N ASN A 143 6.09 -17.27 -0.53
CA ASN A 143 5.61 -18.51 -1.14
C ASN A 143 6.69 -19.10 -2.08
N ASP A 144 6.39 -20.22 -2.74
CA ASP A 144 7.26 -20.76 -3.79
C ASP A 144 7.14 -19.99 -5.10
N PHE A 145 6.01 -19.35 -5.33
CA PHE A 145 5.75 -18.48 -6.47
C PHE A 145 4.88 -17.27 -6.07
N LEU A 146 4.85 -16.25 -6.92
CA LEU A 146 3.99 -15.07 -6.78
C LEU A 146 3.14 -14.90 -8.04
N HIS A 147 1.92 -14.42 -7.85
CA HIS A 147 0.99 -14.20 -8.95
C HIS A 147 1.24 -12.85 -9.64
N LEU A 148 1.09 -12.83 -10.96
CA LEU A 148 1.14 -11.59 -11.74
C LEU A 148 -0.17 -10.79 -11.61
N ASP A 149 -1.29 -11.47 -11.78
CA ASP A 149 -2.64 -10.89 -11.73
C ASP A 149 -3.21 -10.88 -10.33
N ALA A 150 -4.32 -10.15 -10.16
CA ALA A 150 -5.07 -10.14 -8.91
C ALA A 150 -5.54 -11.55 -8.54
N LEU A 151 -5.49 -11.85 -7.25
CA LEU A 151 -5.77 -13.17 -6.70
C LEU A 151 -6.65 -13.08 -5.47
N CYS A 152 -7.31 -14.18 -5.16
CA CYS A 152 -7.90 -14.42 -3.84
C CYS A 152 -6.93 -15.34 -3.07
N VAL A 153 -6.37 -14.84 -1.99
CA VAL A 153 -5.33 -15.53 -1.21
C VAL A 153 -5.84 -15.88 0.18
N ARG A 154 -5.41 -17.02 0.69
CA ARG A 154 -5.56 -17.37 2.11
C ARG A 154 -4.48 -16.64 2.90
N LEU A 155 -4.88 -15.92 3.95
CA LEU A 155 -3.97 -15.15 4.78
C LEU A 155 -3.09 -16.06 5.64
N ASP A 156 -1.82 -15.69 5.77
CA ASP A 156 -0.87 -16.34 6.66
C ASP A 156 -1.31 -16.14 8.14
N LYS A 157 -1.02 -17.14 8.99
CA LYS A 157 -1.36 -17.07 10.43
C LYS A 157 -0.74 -15.84 11.12
N LYS A 158 0.49 -15.46 10.74
CA LYS A 158 1.16 -14.27 11.29
C LYS A 158 0.44 -12.99 10.86
N THR A 159 -0.05 -12.94 9.63
CA THR A 159 -0.85 -11.81 9.11
C THR A 159 -2.19 -11.73 9.82
N ILE A 160 -2.90 -12.85 10.02
CA ILE A 160 -4.14 -12.90 10.80
C ILE A 160 -3.89 -12.39 12.22
N LYS A 161 -2.86 -12.89 12.92
CA LYS A 161 -2.48 -12.45 14.25
C LYS A 161 -2.11 -10.96 14.30
N SER A 162 -1.36 -10.48 13.34
CA SER A 162 -0.99 -9.06 13.25
C SER A 162 -2.20 -8.14 13.04
N ASN A 163 -3.19 -8.59 12.27
CA ASN A 163 -4.38 -7.82 11.95
C ASN A 163 -5.48 -7.95 13.01
N SER A 164 -5.37 -8.92 13.96
CA SER A 164 -6.37 -9.12 15.03
C SER A 164 -6.56 -7.88 15.90
N ARG A 165 -5.59 -6.99 15.99
CA ARG A 165 -5.69 -5.70 16.70
C ARG A 165 -6.79 -4.77 16.17
N TYR A 166 -7.26 -4.98 14.95
CA TYR A 166 -8.36 -4.22 14.36
C TYR A 166 -9.72 -4.89 14.54
N PHE A 167 -9.76 -6.10 15.09
CA PHE A 167 -10.97 -6.90 15.30
C PHE A 167 -11.20 -7.16 16.79
N LYS A 168 -12.44 -7.47 17.17
CA LYS A 168 -12.76 -7.83 18.57
C LYS A 168 -12.07 -9.11 19.02
N SER A 169 -11.73 -10.01 18.09
CA SER A 169 -10.96 -11.23 18.34
C SER A 169 -10.29 -11.73 17.07
N GLU A 170 -9.23 -12.53 17.21
CA GLU A 170 -8.52 -13.15 16.07
C GLU A 170 -9.44 -14.03 15.23
N LYS A 171 -10.45 -14.67 15.82
CA LYS A 171 -11.43 -15.51 15.12
C LYS A 171 -12.28 -14.73 14.11
N GLN A 172 -12.43 -13.42 14.31
CA GLN A 172 -13.22 -12.54 13.43
C GLN A 172 -12.40 -12.00 12.25
N VAL A 173 -11.08 -12.15 12.27
CA VAL A 173 -10.26 -11.77 11.14
C VAL A 173 -10.59 -12.69 9.94
N PRO A 174 -10.95 -12.14 8.77
CA PRO A 174 -11.18 -12.95 7.59
C PRO A 174 -9.96 -13.80 7.25
N LYS A 175 -10.21 -15.01 6.75
CA LYS A 175 -9.14 -15.96 6.39
C LYS A 175 -8.65 -15.82 4.96
N GLU A 176 -9.38 -15.07 4.14
CA GLU A 176 -9.08 -14.84 2.73
C GLU A 176 -9.20 -13.35 2.39
N ALA A 177 -8.45 -12.92 1.39
CA ALA A 177 -8.50 -11.57 0.87
C ALA A 177 -8.31 -11.55 -0.66
N PHE A 178 -8.88 -10.56 -1.32
CA PHE A 178 -8.52 -10.19 -2.68
C PHE A 178 -7.30 -9.28 -2.65
N SER A 179 -6.31 -9.57 -3.47
CA SER A 179 -5.04 -8.83 -3.52
C SER A 179 -4.61 -8.54 -4.94
N MET A 180 -4.04 -7.37 -5.15
CA MET A 180 -3.30 -7.07 -6.37
C MET A 180 -2.06 -7.96 -6.42
N GLY A 181 -1.87 -8.68 -7.52
CA GLY A 181 -0.69 -9.50 -7.73
C GLY A 181 0.57 -8.67 -7.99
N MET A 182 1.71 -9.31 -7.92
CA MET A 182 3.04 -8.68 -8.07
C MET A 182 3.17 -7.96 -9.41
N GLY A 183 2.70 -8.56 -10.51
CA GLY A 183 2.74 -7.92 -11.84
C GLY A 183 1.87 -6.64 -11.87
N GLY A 184 0.71 -6.66 -11.20
CA GLY A 184 -0.11 -5.47 -11.04
C GLY A 184 0.66 -4.35 -10.35
N ILE A 185 1.33 -4.63 -9.24
CA ILE A 185 2.11 -3.65 -8.47
C ILE A 185 3.23 -3.05 -9.32
N LEU A 186 4.02 -3.90 -9.99
CA LEU A 186 5.17 -3.49 -10.79
C LEU A 186 4.82 -2.69 -12.05
N LYS A 187 3.56 -2.69 -12.51
CA LYS A 187 3.08 -1.86 -13.64
C LYS A 187 2.93 -0.37 -13.30
N ALA A 188 3.08 0.05 -12.05
CA ALA A 188 3.02 1.47 -11.68
C ALA A 188 4.22 2.24 -12.26
N LYS A 189 4.06 3.53 -12.58
CA LYS A 189 5.17 4.37 -13.07
C LYS A 189 6.17 4.73 -11.97
N LYS A 190 5.67 4.85 -10.74
CA LYS A 190 6.45 5.11 -9.53
C LYS A 190 5.90 4.27 -8.38
N ILE A 191 6.79 3.73 -7.57
CA ILE A 191 6.43 3.04 -6.33
C ILE A 191 7.01 3.82 -5.15
N VAL A 192 6.16 4.09 -4.16
CA VAL A 192 6.56 4.64 -2.87
C VAL A 192 6.23 3.61 -1.81
N ILE A 193 7.25 3.06 -1.15
CA ILE A 193 7.08 2.11 -0.07
C ILE A 193 7.44 2.77 1.26
N ALA A 194 6.55 2.62 2.23
CA ALA A 194 6.73 3.13 3.58
C ALA A 194 6.86 1.99 4.59
N ALA A 195 7.79 2.13 5.53
CA ALA A 195 7.93 1.20 6.64
C ALA A 195 8.22 1.94 7.94
N ILE A 196 7.57 1.51 9.02
CA ILE A 196 7.64 2.10 10.36
C ILE A 196 7.80 0.97 11.38
N GLY A 197 8.74 1.17 12.32
CA GLY A 197 8.97 0.29 13.46
C GLY A 197 9.94 -0.85 13.16
N LYS A 198 10.73 -1.20 14.17
CA LYS A 198 11.83 -2.18 14.12
C LYS A 198 11.43 -3.55 13.58
N ASN A 199 10.16 -3.95 13.74
CA ASN A 199 9.65 -5.23 13.23
C ASN A 199 9.66 -5.32 11.68
N LYS A 200 9.87 -4.21 10.97
CA LYS A 200 10.00 -4.16 9.50
C LYS A 200 11.46 -4.17 9.03
N ALA A 201 12.40 -4.05 9.96
CA ALA A 201 13.82 -3.90 9.65
C ALA A 201 14.38 -5.05 8.79
N SER A 202 14.02 -6.32 9.10
CA SER A 202 14.47 -7.46 8.30
C SER A 202 14.03 -7.38 6.84
N ALA A 203 12.75 -7.07 6.58
CA ALA A 203 12.22 -6.95 5.23
C ALA A 203 12.89 -5.79 4.45
N ILE A 204 13.11 -4.65 5.12
CA ILE A 204 13.80 -3.50 4.50
C ILE A 204 15.27 -3.81 4.27
N LYS A 205 15.92 -4.54 5.18
CA LYS A 205 17.31 -5.01 4.96
C LYS A 205 17.39 -5.88 3.72
N GLU A 206 16.50 -6.87 3.55
CA GLU A 206 16.44 -7.70 2.34
C GLU A 206 16.22 -6.89 1.06
N LEU A 207 15.41 -5.81 1.15
CA LEU A 207 15.19 -4.92 0.01
C LEU A 207 16.46 -4.13 -0.36
N LEU A 208 17.27 -3.69 0.62
CA LEU A 208 18.33 -2.69 0.39
C LEU A 208 19.75 -3.26 0.35
N SER A 209 20.03 -4.44 0.94
CA SER A 209 21.40 -4.88 1.26
C SER A 209 22.10 -5.73 0.21
N HIS A 210 21.39 -6.26 -0.80
CA HIS A 210 21.94 -7.12 -1.85
C HIS A 210 21.10 -7.08 -3.13
N ASP A 211 21.61 -7.65 -4.21
CA ASP A 211 20.96 -7.70 -5.53
C ASP A 211 20.01 -8.88 -5.74
N LYS A 212 19.90 -9.78 -4.75
CA LYS A 212 19.08 -10.97 -4.84
C LYS A 212 17.58 -10.65 -4.73
N ILE A 213 16.77 -11.38 -5.49
CA ILE A 213 15.31 -11.35 -5.47
C ILE A 213 14.81 -12.74 -5.06
N THR A 214 13.85 -12.79 -4.17
CA THR A 214 13.30 -14.05 -3.69
C THR A 214 11.81 -13.93 -3.39
N THR A 215 11.05 -14.97 -3.75
CA THR A 215 9.63 -15.11 -3.40
C THR A 215 9.42 -15.32 -1.90
N LYS A 216 10.46 -15.70 -1.16
CA LYS A 216 10.43 -15.81 0.31
C LYS A 216 10.48 -14.44 1.02
N CYS A 217 10.73 -13.37 0.28
CA CYS A 217 10.64 -11.99 0.73
C CYS A 217 10.13 -11.11 -0.42
N PRO A 218 8.81 -11.06 -0.66
CA PRO A 218 8.20 -10.48 -1.86
C PRO A 218 8.59 -9.01 -2.14
N VAL A 219 8.86 -8.22 -1.10
CA VAL A 219 9.32 -6.84 -1.25
C VAL A 219 10.60 -6.72 -2.09
N THR A 220 11.42 -7.78 -2.18
CA THR A 220 12.65 -7.81 -3.00
C THR A 220 12.38 -7.67 -4.49
N PHE A 221 11.16 -7.98 -4.96
CA PHE A 221 10.76 -7.79 -6.36
C PHE A 221 10.73 -6.32 -6.76
N LEU A 222 10.65 -5.39 -5.81
CA LEU A 222 10.75 -3.96 -6.10
C LEU A 222 12.13 -3.56 -6.67
N LYS A 223 13.15 -4.41 -6.54
CA LYS A 223 14.46 -4.22 -7.19
C LYS A 223 14.38 -4.24 -8.71
N LEU A 224 13.36 -4.90 -9.28
CA LEU A 224 13.10 -4.92 -10.72
C LEU A 224 12.47 -3.62 -11.24
N HIS A 225 12.00 -2.75 -10.34
CA HIS A 225 11.31 -1.54 -10.74
C HIS A 225 12.26 -0.33 -10.78
N ASN A 226 12.25 0.41 -11.90
CA ASN A 226 13.20 1.50 -12.14
C ASN A 226 13.01 2.74 -11.25
N ASN A 227 11.81 2.94 -10.70
CA ASN A 227 11.46 4.16 -9.95
C ASN A 227 10.81 3.82 -8.60
N VAL A 228 11.64 3.50 -7.60
CA VAL A 228 11.21 3.17 -6.24
C VAL A 228 11.79 4.16 -5.24
N THR A 229 10.92 4.73 -4.41
CA THR A 229 11.30 5.51 -3.24
C THR A 229 10.94 4.71 -1.98
N VAL A 230 11.92 4.44 -1.15
CA VAL A 230 11.80 3.74 0.14
C VAL A 230 11.85 4.77 1.25
N ILE A 231 10.80 4.90 2.05
CA ILE A 231 10.70 5.86 3.14
C ILE A 231 10.57 5.08 4.45
N ILE A 232 11.56 5.23 5.32
CA ILE A 232 11.68 4.50 6.58
C ILE A 232 11.90 5.44 7.76
N ASP A 233 11.57 4.97 8.96
CA ASP A 233 11.93 5.70 10.18
C ASP A 233 13.39 5.46 10.60
N GLU A 234 13.88 6.29 11.52
CA GLU A 234 15.23 6.16 12.08
C GLU A 234 15.42 4.85 12.83
N GLU A 235 14.36 4.27 13.40
CA GLU A 235 14.43 3.00 14.13
C GLU A 235 14.81 1.85 13.19
N ILE A 236 14.18 1.78 12.01
CA ILE A 236 14.56 0.83 10.96
C ILE A 236 15.98 1.11 10.48
N ALA A 237 16.29 2.37 10.14
CA ALA A 237 17.61 2.75 9.63
C ALA A 237 18.73 2.32 10.58
N LYS A 238 18.58 2.58 11.88
CA LYS A 238 19.52 2.13 12.93
C LYS A 238 19.60 0.61 13.01
N ALA A 239 18.45 -0.08 12.98
CA ALA A 239 18.41 -1.54 13.10
C ALA A 239 19.13 -2.27 11.95
N ILE A 240 19.14 -1.70 10.73
CA ILE A 240 19.81 -2.29 9.56
C ILE A 240 21.20 -1.71 9.29
N GLY A 241 21.67 -0.77 10.12
CA GLY A 241 22.95 -0.09 9.93
C GLY A 241 22.99 0.81 8.68
N TYR A 242 21.84 1.28 8.19
CA TYR A 242 21.76 2.11 6.99
C TYR A 242 22.16 3.56 7.33
N LYS A 243 23.25 4.03 6.70
CA LYS A 243 23.66 5.42 6.76
C LYS A 243 23.28 6.10 5.46
N SER A 244 22.51 7.19 5.54
CA SER A 244 22.26 8.03 4.35
C SER A 244 23.60 8.50 3.81
N SER A 245 23.90 8.14 2.56
CA SER A 245 25.01 8.81 1.87
C SER A 245 24.63 10.30 1.77
N LYS A 246 25.31 11.14 2.55
CA LYS A 246 25.25 12.59 2.35
C LYS A 246 25.71 12.85 0.91
N LYS A 247 24.77 13.20 0.03
CA LYS A 247 25.07 13.95 -1.18
C LYS A 247 24.85 15.41 -0.93
#